data_d0822fe6f3df06681b52bfcd3bc281bb
#
_entry.id   d0822fe6f3df06681b52bfcd3bc281bb
#
_cell.length_a   1.000
_cell.length_b   1.000
_cell.length_c   1.000
_cell.angle_alpha   90.00
_cell.angle_beta   90.00
_cell.angle_gamma   90.00
#
_symmetry.space_group_name_H-M   'P 1'
#
loop_
_entity.id
_entity.type
_entity.pdbx_description
1 polymer ?
#
loop_
_entity_poly.entity_id
_entity_poly.type
_entity_poly.pdbx_seq_one_letter_code
_entity_poly.pdbx_strand_id
1 'polypeptide(L)'
;MKNLLLKKVFHSGFVFLILFLMPLFSAYAATYESNPMWQRQQAFLPEYMRFNDKYRPAEDTWEWNGHKIHVDYFKNDTAPVKLILLHGVGTNGRQMSLIVGGPLWKRGYECIALDMPAYGMTEVNPDRPVTYTEWVQIVSDFINDEKKKDNRPIILYGLSAGGMQAYHVAAKNNQVSGIVGMTFLDQRINMVRDRTAYNIFMSRVGVPVAGFCSHIPLLRSIKIPMRVASKMYTLVNNEDALKVFLSDKSSSGNWMSTLFLADYMKYSPAIEPENFTLCPVLLTQPAQDRWSPLELSQPFIEKLTRVKVKVVMLENAGHYPLEMPGLKQMENAIADFAEEIVGNIKK
;
A
#
# COMPACT_ATOMS: atom_id res chain seq x y z
N MET A 1 51.46 4.47 76.98
CA MET A 1 52.22 4.98 75.83
C MET A 1 51.28 5.10 74.64
N LYS A 2 51.18 6.35 74.18
CA LYS A 2 50.70 6.84 72.84
C LYS A 2 49.31 6.45 72.34
N ASN A 3 48.40 7.29 72.57
CA ASN A 3 47.55 8.14 71.71
C ASN A 3 47.58 7.80 70.20
N LEU A 4 46.36 7.53 69.65
CA LEU A 4 46.04 8.14 68.35
C LEU A 4 44.52 8.48 68.29
N LEU A 5 44.29 9.78 68.02
CA LEU A 5 42.99 10.41 67.92
C LEU A 5 42.21 9.92 66.63
N LEU A 6 40.94 9.60 66.83
CA LEU A 6 39.97 9.49 65.73
C LEU A 6 39.54 10.90 65.30
N LYS A 7 39.88 11.30 64.10
CA LYS A 7 39.24 12.43 63.40
C LYS A 7 38.00 11.92 62.66
N LYS A 8 36.84 12.34 63.13
CA LYS A 8 35.61 12.28 62.36
C LYS A 8 35.68 13.31 61.25
N VAL A 9 35.60 12.88 60.00
CA VAL A 9 35.36 13.75 58.87
C VAL A 9 33.91 13.53 58.42
N PHE A 10 33.11 14.55 58.69
CA PHE A 10 31.75 14.67 58.11
C PHE A 10 31.92 14.94 56.63
N HIS A 11 31.50 13.98 55.76
CA HIS A 11 31.28 14.26 54.35
C HIS A 11 29.79 14.56 54.14
N SER A 12 29.50 15.83 53.95
CA SER A 12 28.23 16.32 53.45
C SER A 12 28.04 15.81 52.03
N GLY A 13 27.14 14.80 51.88
CA GLY A 13 26.76 14.31 50.57
C GLY A 13 25.85 15.32 49.85
N PHE A 14 26.41 16.03 48.92
CA PHE A 14 25.66 16.81 47.96
C PHE A 14 25.03 15.83 46.95
N VAL A 15 23.76 15.50 47.13
CA VAL A 15 22.99 14.77 46.12
C VAL A 15 22.67 15.76 45.01
N PHE A 16 23.43 15.68 43.91
CA PHE A 16 23.06 16.34 42.65
C PHE A 16 21.90 15.61 42.06
N LEU A 17 20.69 16.14 42.24
CA LEU A 17 19.50 15.74 41.49
C LEU A 17 19.64 16.29 40.07
N ILE A 18 20.25 15.50 39.16
CA ILE A 18 20.22 15.77 37.73
C ILE A 18 18.80 15.47 37.25
N LEU A 19 17.94 16.49 37.25
CA LEU A 19 16.71 16.49 36.47
C LEU A 19 17.12 16.42 34.98
N PHE A 20 17.10 15.22 34.42
CA PHE A 20 17.09 15.04 32.99
C PHE A 20 15.77 15.66 32.46
N LEU A 21 15.84 16.94 32.07
CA LEU A 21 14.89 17.52 31.13
C LEU A 21 15.06 16.74 29.80
N MET A 22 14.40 15.60 29.70
CA MET A 22 14.15 15.02 28.38
C MET A 22 13.33 16.07 27.64
N PRO A 23 13.84 16.65 26.53
CA PRO A 23 12.98 17.42 25.67
C PRO A 23 11.81 16.49 25.32
N LEU A 24 10.59 16.92 25.61
CA LEU A 24 9.38 16.37 25.00
C LEU A 24 9.51 16.68 23.49
N PHE A 25 10.28 15.83 22.79
CA PHE A 25 10.12 15.72 21.36
C PHE A 25 8.71 15.16 21.18
N SER A 26 7.76 16.04 20.93
CA SER A 26 6.55 15.67 20.25
C SER A 26 7.02 14.96 18.99
N ALA A 27 6.91 13.64 18.97
CA ALA A 27 7.22 12.87 17.78
C ALA A 27 6.16 13.27 16.75
N TYR A 28 6.50 14.28 15.95
CA TYR A 28 5.70 14.59 14.77
C TYR A 28 5.66 13.32 13.93
N ALA A 29 4.45 12.94 13.51
CA ALA A 29 4.29 11.82 12.59
C ALA A 29 5.19 12.03 11.36
N ALA A 30 5.80 10.95 10.89
CA ALA A 30 6.69 11.03 9.74
C ALA A 30 5.90 11.45 8.48
N THR A 31 6.40 12.44 7.76
CA THR A 31 5.78 12.97 6.54
C THR A 31 6.71 12.81 5.34
N TYR A 32 6.15 12.90 4.14
CA TYR A 32 6.94 12.84 2.90
C TYR A 32 7.85 14.06 2.66
N GLU A 33 7.79 15.08 3.50
CA GLU A 33 8.81 16.13 3.53
C GLU A 33 10.17 15.59 3.98
N SER A 34 10.18 14.60 4.86
CA SER A 34 11.39 13.91 5.32
C SER A 34 11.94 12.89 4.30
N ASN A 35 11.16 12.52 3.28
CA ASN A 35 11.55 11.58 2.23
C ASN A 35 11.37 12.20 0.83
N PRO A 36 12.38 12.84 0.27
CA PRO A 36 12.29 13.53 -1.03
C PRO A 36 12.28 12.59 -2.25
N MET A 37 12.28 11.27 -2.07
CA MET A 37 12.35 10.31 -3.18
C MET A 37 11.17 10.44 -4.13
N TRP A 38 9.94 10.70 -3.62
CA TRP A 38 8.76 10.93 -4.45
C TRP A 38 8.92 12.12 -5.42
N GLN A 39 9.67 13.17 -5.02
CA GLN A 39 9.95 14.32 -5.88
C GLN A 39 10.81 13.91 -7.09
N ARG A 40 11.76 13.00 -6.90
CA ARG A 40 12.58 12.46 -7.98
C ARG A 40 11.77 11.50 -8.86
N GLN A 41 10.85 10.74 -8.28
CA GLN A 41 9.97 9.82 -9.01
C GLN A 41 8.96 10.57 -9.87
N GLN A 42 8.33 11.62 -9.35
CA GLN A 42 7.36 12.41 -10.12
C GLN A 42 7.97 13.13 -11.33
N ALA A 43 9.29 13.33 -11.37
CA ALA A 43 9.95 13.95 -12.52
C ALA A 43 9.76 13.13 -13.82
N PHE A 44 9.44 11.84 -13.72
CA PHE A 44 9.15 10.96 -14.87
C PHE A 44 7.67 10.96 -15.27
N LEU A 45 6.79 11.58 -14.48
CA LEU A 45 5.36 11.71 -14.81
C LEU A 45 5.12 12.94 -15.73
N PRO A 46 4.01 12.95 -16.48
CA PRO A 46 3.55 14.15 -17.17
C PRO A 46 3.41 15.34 -16.20
N GLU A 47 3.72 16.54 -16.68
CA GLU A 47 3.77 17.73 -15.82
C GLU A 47 2.47 17.99 -15.07
N TYR A 48 1.30 17.77 -15.70
CA TYR A 48 0.00 18.00 -15.10
C TYR A 48 -0.31 17.09 -13.88
N MET A 49 0.44 16.00 -13.72
CA MET A 49 0.30 15.07 -12.59
C MET A 49 1.26 15.40 -11.44
N ARG A 50 2.31 16.20 -11.70
CA ARG A 50 3.34 16.49 -10.70
C ARG A 50 2.80 17.41 -9.62
N PHE A 51 3.11 17.08 -8.37
CA PHE A 51 2.76 17.89 -7.21
C PHE A 51 3.65 19.12 -7.10
N ASN A 52 3.06 20.19 -6.58
CA ASN A 52 3.71 21.44 -6.22
C ASN A 52 3.03 22.00 -4.96
N ASP A 53 3.48 23.14 -4.46
CA ASP A 53 2.99 23.73 -3.19
C ASP A 53 1.47 24.00 -3.18
N LYS A 54 0.86 24.22 -4.34
CA LYS A 54 -0.59 24.48 -4.48
C LYS A 54 -1.40 23.22 -4.77
N TYR A 55 -0.73 22.14 -5.19
CA TYR A 55 -1.35 20.92 -5.65
C TYR A 55 -0.57 19.72 -5.11
N ARG A 56 -0.92 19.29 -3.94
CA ARG A 56 -0.43 18.08 -3.27
C ARG A 56 -1.45 17.61 -2.24
N PRO A 57 -1.45 16.34 -1.84
CA PRO A 57 -2.34 15.88 -0.77
C PRO A 57 -1.98 16.51 0.57
N ALA A 58 -2.97 16.67 1.44
CA ALA A 58 -2.72 16.86 2.86
C ALA A 58 -2.30 15.51 3.46
N GLU A 59 -1.32 15.56 4.36
CA GLU A 59 -0.85 14.36 5.06
C GLU A 59 -1.51 14.28 6.44
N ASP A 60 -1.91 13.08 6.86
CA ASP A 60 -2.49 12.81 8.17
C ASP A 60 -2.01 11.46 8.67
N THR A 61 -2.28 11.17 9.93
CA THR A 61 -1.97 9.90 10.57
C THR A 61 -3.23 9.31 11.19
N TRP A 62 -3.54 8.09 10.82
CA TRP A 62 -4.62 7.32 11.43
C TRP A 62 -4.05 6.23 12.34
N GLU A 63 -4.41 6.27 13.61
CA GLU A 63 -3.95 5.28 14.58
C GLU A 63 -4.77 3.99 14.51
N TRP A 64 -4.08 2.86 14.36
CA TRP A 64 -4.70 1.54 14.36
C TRP A 64 -3.85 0.53 15.11
N ASN A 65 -4.35 0.03 16.25
CA ASN A 65 -3.66 -0.97 17.08
C ASN A 65 -2.19 -0.65 17.38
N GLY A 66 -1.88 0.63 17.58
CA GLY A 66 -0.53 1.13 17.86
C GLY A 66 0.34 1.33 16.62
N HIS A 67 -0.13 1.01 15.42
CA HIS A 67 0.46 1.54 14.18
C HIS A 67 -0.04 2.96 13.97
N LYS A 68 0.83 3.84 13.46
CA LYS A 68 0.47 5.16 12.96
C LYS A 68 0.47 5.09 11.44
N ILE A 69 -0.68 4.82 10.87
CA ILE A 69 -0.87 4.68 9.43
C ILE A 69 -0.82 6.07 8.79
N HIS A 70 0.15 6.29 7.92
CA HIS A 70 0.23 7.52 7.15
C HIS A 70 -0.84 7.52 6.05
N VAL A 71 -1.49 8.66 5.87
CA VAL A 71 -2.59 8.84 4.91
C VAL A 71 -2.41 10.13 4.14
N ASP A 72 -2.42 10.03 2.82
CA ASP A 72 -2.53 11.17 1.91
C ASP A 72 -4.02 11.46 1.64
N TYR A 73 -4.48 12.68 1.90
CA TYR A 73 -5.83 13.11 1.65
C TYR A 73 -5.93 14.17 0.54
N PHE A 74 -6.68 13.87 -0.49
CA PHE A 74 -7.24 14.85 -1.42
C PHE A 74 -8.71 15.07 -1.08
N LYS A 75 -8.98 15.91 -0.09
CA LYS A 75 -10.34 16.16 0.42
C LYS A 75 -11.21 16.89 -0.59
N ASN A 76 -12.46 16.44 -0.72
CA ASN A 76 -13.52 17.11 -1.46
C ASN A 76 -14.89 16.70 -0.89
N ASP A 77 -15.43 17.51 0.00
CA ASP A 77 -16.70 17.22 0.68
C ASP A 77 -17.91 17.17 -0.27
N THR A 78 -17.78 17.70 -1.50
CA THR A 78 -18.83 17.68 -2.53
C THR A 78 -18.68 16.51 -3.50
N ALA A 79 -17.63 15.71 -3.37
CA ALA A 79 -17.40 14.55 -4.23
C ALA A 79 -18.55 13.53 -4.12
N PRO A 80 -19.01 12.95 -5.23
CA PRO A 80 -20.09 11.96 -5.21
C PRO A 80 -19.66 10.61 -4.64
N VAL A 81 -18.35 10.30 -4.63
CA VAL A 81 -17.75 9.08 -4.09
C VAL A 81 -16.40 9.38 -3.45
N LYS A 82 -15.96 8.49 -2.57
CA LYS A 82 -14.59 8.41 -2.07
C LYS A 82 -13.82 7.29 -2.77
N LEU A 83 -12.59 7.56 -3.21
CA LEU A 83 -11.67 6.54 -3.69
C LEU A 83 -10.60 6.30 -2.63
N ILE A 84 -10.48 5.05 -2.15
CA ILE A 84 -9.39 4.63 -1.27
C ILE A 84 -8.37 3.89 -2.13
N LEU A 85 -7.12 4.34 -2.08
CA LEU A 85 -6.04 3.91 -2.96
C LEU A 85 -5.07 3.02 -2.21
N LEU A 86 -4.87 1.81 -2.72
CA LEU A 86 -4.05 0.77 -2.11
C LEU A 86 -2.85 0.47 -3.00
N HIS A 87 -1.68 0.57 -2.42
CA HIS A 87 -0.43 0.28 -3.11
C HIS A 87 -0.07 -1.21 -3.09
N GLY A 88 0.84 -1.62 -3.98
CA GLY A 88 1.41 -2.97 -4.01
C GLY A 88 2.72 -3.11 -3.22
N VAL A 89 3.30 -4.31 -3.26
CA VAL A 89 4.60 -4.61 -2.64
C VAL A 89 5.75 -4.03 -3.47
N GLY A 90 6.00 -2.81 -3.44
CA GLY A 90 7.04 -2.12 -4.24
C GLY A 90 6.67 -0.68 -4.52
N THR A 91 5.51 -0.29 -4.00
CA THR A 91 4.98 1.07 -4.08
C THR A 91 4.51 1.52 -2.71
N ASN A 92 4.09 2.78 -2.58
CA ASN A 92 3.53 3.36 -1.37
C ASN A 92 2.33 4.27 -1.70
N GLY A 93 1.63 4.79 -0.70
CA GLY A 93 0.45 5.63 -0.85
C GLY A 93 0.72 6.90 -1.64
N ARG A 94 1.87 7.58 -1.41
CA ARG A 94 2.26 8.77 -2.17
C ARG A 94 2.35 8.50 -3.68
N GLN A 95 2.85 7.34 -4.06
CA GLN A 95 2.91 6.94 -5.47
C GLN A 95 1.50 6.70 -6.06
N MET A 96 0.55 6.18 -5.26
CA MET A 96 -0.86 6.08 -5.67
C MET A 96 -1.50 7.47 -5.77
N SER A 97 -1.18 8.36 -4.85
CA SER A 97 -1.59 9.77 -4.89
C SER A 97 -1.14 10.46 -6.19
N LEU A 98 0.09 10.19 -6.66
CA LEU A 98 0.66 10.76 -7.88
C LEU A 98 -0.08 10.32 -9.14
N ILE A 99 -0.30 9.01 -9.34
CA ILE A 99 -0.82 8.47 -10.60
C ILE A 99 -2.36 8.39 -10.65
N VAL A 100 -3.03 8.38 -9.51
CA VAL A 100 -4.49 8.23 -9.41
C VAL A 100 -5.12 9.37 -8.61
N GLY A 101 -4.67 9.58 -7.37
CA GLY A 101 -5.31 10.48 -6.41
C GLY A 101 -5.43 11.91 -6.92
N GLY A 102 -4.30 12.51 -7.28
CA GLY A 102 -4.26 13.87 -7.78
C GLY A 102 -5.04 14.09 -9.09
N PRO A 103 -4.85 13.27 -10.13
CA PRO A 103 -5.64 13.35 -11.36
C PRO A 103 -7.15 13.27 -11.14
N LEU A 104 -7.62 12.33 -10.32
CA LEU A 104 -9.04 12.17 -10.05
C LEU A 104 -9.61 13.27 -9.14
N TRP A 105 -8.81 13.78 -8.21
CA TRP A 105 -9.22 14.94 -7.41
C TRP A 105 -9.47 16.18 -8.28
N LYS A 106 -8.67 16.42 -9.30
CA LYS A 106 -8.90 17.48 -10.31
C LYS A 106 -10.21 17.29 -11.07
N ARG A 107 -10.74 16.08 -11.12
CA ARG A 107 -12.04 15.75 -11.71
C ARG A 107 -13.21 15.82 -10.70
N GLY A 108 -12.95 16.24 -9.47
CA GLY A 108 -13.98 16.44 -8.46
C GLY A 108 -14.21 15.24 -7.53
N TYR A 109 -13.33 14.23 -7.52
CA TYR A 109 -13.42 13.10 -6.60
C TYR A 109 -12.66 13.36 -5.31
N GLU A 110 -13.04 12.70 -4.22
CA GLU A 110 -12.23 12.62 -3.00
C GLU A 110 -11.34 11.38 -3.08
N CYS A 111 -10.04 11.55 -2.83
CA CYS A 111 -9.08 10.46 -2.92
C CYS A 111 -8.24 10.36 -1.65
N ILE A 112 -8.10 9.13 -1.13
CA ILE A 112 -7.41 8.83 0.11
C ILE A 112 -6.43 7.69 -0.16
N ALA A 113 -5.13 7.91 0.03
CA ALA A 113 -4.13 6.87 -0.16
C ALA A 113 -3.47 6.52 1.17
N LEU A 114 -3.43 5.21 1.48
CA LEU A 114 -2.82 4.71 2.71
C LEU A 114 -1.43 4.14 2.43
N ASP A 115 -0.50 4.41 3.34
CA ASP A 115 0.75 3.65 3.43
C ASP A 115 0.53 2.43 4.31
N MET A 116 0.54 1.24 3.74
CA MET A 116 0.40 0.01 4.51
C MET A 116 1.63 -0.21 5.42
N PRO A 117 1.49 -0.88 6.59
CA PRO A 117 2.61 -1.15 7.50
C PRO A 117 3.84 -1.70 6.80
N ALA A 118 5.00 -1.17 7.14
CA ALA A 118 6.32 -1.37 6.56
C ALA A 118 6.56 -0.64 5.22
N TYR A 119 5.63 0.16 4.72
CA TYR A 119 5.79 1.00 3.52
C TYR A 119 5.53 2.47 3.84
N GLY A 120 6.00 3.34 2.94
CA GLY A 120 5.79 4.78 3.01
C GLY A 120 6.30 5.40 4.31
N MET A 121 5.45 6.22 4.90
CA MET A 121 5.71 6.94 6.16
C MET A 121 5.00 6.32 7.37
N THR A 122 4.35 5.17 7.22
CA THR A 122 3.67 4.48 8.33
C THR A 122 4.66 4.01 9.38
N GLU A 123 4.44 4.43 10.63
CA GLU A 123 5.18 3.95 11.80
C GLU A 123 4.55 2.65 12.31
N VAL A 124 5.35 1.58 12.31
CA VAL A 124 4.90 0.24 12.72
C VAL A 124 5.03 0.08 14.23
N ASN A 125 3.98 -0.45 14.87
CA ASN A 125 4.07 -0.89 16.26
C ASN A 125 5.09 -2.04 16.38
N PRO A 126 6.20 -1.88 17.13
CA PRO A 126 7.26 -2.89 17.22
C PRO A 126 6.80 -4.20 17.88
N ASP A 127 5.74 -4.14 18.68
CA ASP A 127 5.21 -5.29 19.41
C ASP A 127 4.24 -6.14 18.56
N ARG A 128 3.94 -5.71 17.34
CA ARG A 128 3.05 -6.41 16.42
C ARG A 128 3.76 -6.87 15.16
N PRO A 129 3.55 -8.11 14.73
CA PRO A 129 4.05 -8.57 13.45
C PRO A 129 3.22 -7.97 12.32
N VAL A 130 3.88 -7.48 11.27
CA VAL A 130 3.21 -7.06 10.04
C VAL A 130 2.88 -8.29 9.21
N THR A 131 1.59 -8.47 8.88
CA THR A 131 1.07 -9.53 8.01
C THR A 131 0.18 -8.97 6.90
N TYR A 132 -0.06 -9.73 5.86
CA TYR A 132 -0.99 -9.34 4.81
C TYR A 132 -2.45 -9.39 5.30
N THR A 133 -2.77 -10.34 6.17
CA THR A 133 -4.07 -10.40 6.87
C THR A 133 -4.33 -9.09 7.63
N GLU A 134 -3.30 -8.54 8.28
CA GLU A 134 -3.40 -7.24 8.96
C GLU A 134 -3.61 -6.09 7.97
N TRP A 135 -2.95 -6.10 6.81
CA TRP A 135 -3.20 -5.11 5.75
C TRP A 135 -4.67 -5.08 5.30
N VAL A 136 -5.28 -6.26 5.11
CA VAL A 136 -6.70 -6.38 4.76
C VAL A 136 -7.59 -5.85 5.89
N GLN A 137 -7.25 -6.14 7.15
CA GLN A 137 -8.01 -5.67 8.31
C GLN A 137 -7.92 -4.14 8.48
N ILE A 138 -6.73 -3.57 8.35
CA ILE A 138 -6.49 -2.12 8.42
C ILE A 138 -7.42 -1.39 7.45
N VAL A 139 -7.45 -1.79 6.18
CA VAL A 139 -8.28 -1.11 5.18
C VAL A 139 -9.77 -1.31 5.48
N SER A 140 -10.18 -2.51 5.92
CA SER A 140 -11.57 -2.75 6.31
C SER A 140 -12.01 -1.85 7.48
N ASP A 141 -11.17 -1.67 8.49
CA ASP A 141 -11.47 -0.81 9.64
C ASP A 141 -11.42 0.67 9.26
N PHE A 142 -10.49 1.05 8.39
CA PHE A 142 -10.43 2.42 7.84
C PHE A 142 -11.72 2.78 7.07
N ILE A 143 -12.26 1.85 6.27
CA ILE A 143 -13.55 2.02 5.59
C ILE A 143 -14.67 2.25 6.61
N ASN A 144 -14.70 1.47 7.69
CA ASN A 144 -15.69 1.64 8.75
C ASN A 144 -15.62 3.03 9.39
N ASP A 145 -14.40 3.56 9.59
CA ASP A 145 -14.20 4.90 10.14
C ASP A 145 -14.58 6.00 9.13
N GLU A 146 -14.26 5.83 7.86
CA GLU A 146 -14.69 6.76 6.80
C GLU A 146 -16.22 6.78 6.64
N LYS A 147 -16.90 5.64 6.80
CA LYS A 147 -18.36 5.54 6.76
C LYS A 147 -19.05 6.19 7.95
N LYS A 148 -18.37 6.32 9.10
CA LYS A 148 -18.90 7.11 10.24
C LYS A 148 -18.89 8.62 9.95
N LYS A 149 -18.02 9.10 9.07
CA LYS A 149 -17.94 10.52 8.70
C LYS A 149 -19.06 10.91 7.74
N ASP A 150 -19.35 10.09 6.75
CA ASP A 150 -20.45 10.23 5.81
C ASP A 150 -20.78 8.91 5.09
N ASN A 151 -21.94 8.85 4.42
CA ASN A 151 -22.45 7.65 3.75
C ASN A 151 -22.11 7.57 2.26
N ARG A 152 -21.23 8.41 1.75
CA ARG A 152 -20.84 8.37 0.33
C ARG A 152 -20.33 6.98 -0.08
N PRO A 153 -20.61 6.54 -1.32
CA PRO A 153 -20.05 5.30 -1.85
C PRO A 153 -18.52 5.30 -1.77
N ILE A 154 -17.94 4.14 -1.46
CA ILE A 154 -16.49 3.95 -1.44
C ILE A 154 -16.09 3.02 -2.58
N ILE A 155 -15.15 3.45 -3.40
CA ILE A 155 -14.50 2.65 -4.44
C ILE A 155 -13.07 2.38 -3.98
N LEU A 156 -12.65 1.12 -4.04
CA LEU A 156 -11.26 0.75 -3.80
C LEU A 156 -10.51 0.72 -5.13
N TYR A 157 -9.36 1.38 -5.18
CA TYR A 157 -8.37 1.18 -6.23
C TYR A 157 -7.16 0.46 -5.66
N GLY A 158 -6.61 -0.50 -6.41
CA GLY A 158 -5.39 -1.18 -5.98
C GLY A 158 -4.45 -1.51 -7.14
N LEU A 159 -3.16 -1.28 -6.92
CA LEU A 159 -2.09 -1.63 -7.84
C LEU A 159 -1.43 -2.94 -7.43
N SER A 160 -1.29 -3.90 -8.33
CA SER A 160 -0.56 -5.15 -8.10
C SER A 160 -1.11 -5.93 -6.89
N ALA A 161 -0.31 -6.18 -5.84
CA ALA A 161 -0.81 -6.76 -4.59
C ALA A 161 -1.98 -5.96 -3.99
N GLY A 162 -2.00 -4.63 -4.20
CA GLY A 162 -3.12 -3.76 -3.81
C GLY A 162 -4.41 -4.06 -4.56
N GLY A 163 -4.36 -4.55 -5.80
CA GLY A 163 -5.53 -4.99 -6.55
C GLY A 163 -6.22 -6.19 -5.90
N MET A 164 -5.45 -7.22 -5.55
CA MET A 164 -5.97 -8.34 -4.78
C MET A 164 -6.39 -7.90 -3.36
N GLN A 165 -5.67 -6.98 -2.72
CA GLN A 165 -6.06 -6.44 -1.43
C GLN A 165 -7.43 -5.73 -1.51
N ALA A 166 -7.68 -4.94 -2.55
CA ALA A 166 -8.97 -4.29 -2.78
C ALA A 166 -10.12 -5.31 -2.86
N TYR A 167 -9.90 -6.43 -3.56
CA TYR A 167 -10.86 -7.53 -3.61
C TYR A 167 -11.03 -8.20 -2.23
N HIS A 168 -9.94 -8.53 -1.55
CA HIS A 168 -9.98 -9.19 -0.24
C HIS A 168 -10.69 -8.32 0.82
N VAL A 169 -10.46 -7.01 0.77
CA VAL A 169 -11.15 -6.05 1.63
C VAL A 169 -12.63 -5.99 1.29
N ALA A 170 -13.01 -5.86 0.01
CA ALA A 170 -14.42 -5.84 -0.39
C ALA A 170 -15.15 -7.13 -0.02
N ALA A 171 -14.52 -8.29 -0.19
CA ALA A 171 -15.08 -9.58 0.22
C ALA A 171 -15.28 -9.70 1.74
N LYS A 172 -14.51 -8.97 2.54
CA LYS A 172 -14.60 -8.93 4.01
C LYS A 172 -15.52 -7.83 4.51
N ASN A 173 -15.50 -6.66 3.85
CA ASN A 173 -16.24 -5.46 4.22
C ASN A 173 -17.29 -5.16 3.13
N ASN A 174 -18.55 -5.39 3.45
CA ASN A 174 -19.66 -5.25 2.51
C ASN A 174 -20.10 -3.78 2.22
N GLN A 175 -19.31 -2.78 2.61
CA GLN A 175 -19.59 -1.36 2.38
C GLN A 175 -18.86 -0.77 1.17
N VAL A 176 -18.14 -1.62 0.40
CA VAL A 176 -17.45 -1.23 -0.82
C VAL A 176 -18.42 -1.26 -1.99
N SER A 177 -18.47 -0.15 -2.73
CA SER A 177 -19.41 0.04 -3.86
C SER A 177 -18.82 -0.32 -5.23
N GLY A 178 -17.48 -0.49 -5.31
CA GLY A 178 -16.78 -0.90 -6.52
C GLY A 178 -15.30 -1.17 -6.28
N ILE A 179 -14.71 -2.02 -7.11
CA ILE A 179 -13.28 -2.36 -7.06
C ILE A 179 -12.65 -2.00 -8.40
N VAL A 180 -11.52 -1.31 -8.34
CA VAL A 180 -10.63 -1.09 -9.47
C VAL A 180 -9.30 -1.77 -9.17
N GLY A 181 -8.91 -2.76 -9.96
CA GLY A 181 -7.58 -3.36 -9.88
C GLY A 181 -6.75 -2.99 -11.09
N MET A 182 -5.48 -2.67 -10.88
CA MET A 182 -4.53 -2.57 -11.99
C MET A 182 -3.94 -3.93 -12.36
N THR A 183 -4.09 -4.91 -11.53
CA THR A 183 -3.96 -6.35 -11.78
C THR A 183 -4.67 -7.11 -10.68
N PHE A 184 -5.05 -8.37 -10.93
CA PHE A 184 -5.58 -9.27 -9.91
C PHE A 184 -4.74 -10.55 -9.87
N LEU A 185 -3.81 -10.62 -8.94
CA LEU A 185 -2.77 -11.66 -8.86
C LEU A 185 -3.04 -12.60 -7.68
N ASP A 186 -3.88 -13.62 -7.89
CA ASP A 186 -4.12 -14.65 -6.86
C ASP A 186 -2.87 -15.54 -6.70
N GLN A 187 -2.10 -15.29 -5.66
CA GLN A 187 -0.84 -16.00 -5.37
C GLN A 187 -1.03 -17.47 -4.99
N ARG A 188 -2.26 -17.91 -4.73
CA ARG A 188 -2.59 -19.33 -4.52
C ARG A 188 -2.46 -20.14 -5.82
N ILE A 189 -2.60 -19.46 -6.97
CA ILE A 189 -2.44 -20.07 -8.30
C ILE A 189 -0.95 -20.18 -8.62
N ASN A 190 -0.48 -21.42 -8.83
CA ASN A 190 0.93 -21.72 -9.08
C ASN A 190 1.52 -20.92 -10.25
N MET A 191 0.78 -20.84 -11.38
CA MET A 191 1.22 -20.08 -12.57
C MET A 191 1.45 -18.61 -12.23
N VAL A 192 0.52 -17.97 -11.49
CA VAL A 192 0.63 -16.56 -11.08
C VAL A 192 1.86 -16.37 -10.20
N ARG A 193 2.03 -17.23 -9.19
CA ARG A 193 3.18 -17.17 -8.29
C ARG A 193 4.51 -17.38 -9.01
N ASP A 194 4.59 -18.36 -9.91
CA ASP A 194 5.81 -18.66 -10.69
C ASP A 194 6.21 -17.49 -11.60
N ARG A 195 5.24 -16.78 -12.15
CA ARG A 195 5.45 -15.68 -13.08
C ARG A 195 5.70 -14.33 -12.37
N THR A 196 5.25 -14.16 -11.11
CA THR A 196 5.43 -12.92 -10.34
C THR A 196 6.65 -12.93 -9.42
N ALA A 197 7.09 -14.08 -8.95
CA ALA A 197 8.35 -14.23 -8.22
C ALA A 197 9.57 -13.88 -9.10
N TYR A 198 10.69 -13.53 -8.47
CA TYR A 198 11.94 -13.21 -9.19
C TYR A 198 12.30 -14.26 -10.24
N ASN A 199 12.20 -15.53 -9.87
CA ASN A 199 12.34 -16.70 -10.76
C ASN A 199 11.60 -17.90 -10.17
N ILE A 200 11.57 -19.01 -10.93
CA ILE A 200 10.86 -20.23 -10.53
C ILE A 200 11.42 -20.87 -9.24
N PHE A 201 12.72 -20.72 -8.98
CA PHE A 201 13.36 -21.22 -7.75
C PHE A 201 12.80 -20.47 -6.52
N MET A 202 12.68 -19.13 -6.60
CA MET A 202 12.07 -18.35 -5.53
C MET A 202 10.62 -18.74 -5.30
N SER A 203 9.84 -19.02 -6.37
CA SER A 203 8.47 -19.49 -6.24
C SER A 203 8.36 -20.87 -5.60
N ARG A 204 9.15 -21.84 -6.10
CA ARG A 204 8.98 -23.27 -5.76
C ARG A 204 9.78 -23.71 -4.54
N VAL A 205 10.84 -22.97 -4.16
CA VAL A 205 11.68 -23.25 -2.98
C VAL A 205 11.60 -22.09 -1.98
N GLY A 206 11.81 -20.85 -2.42
CA GLY A 206 11.82 -19.69 -1.52
C GLY A 206 10.49 -19.50 -0.79
N VAL A 207 9.36 -19.64 -1.48
CA VAL A 207 8.03 -19.51 -0.85
C VAL A 207 7.75 -20.60 0.19
N PRO A 208 7.95 -21.90 -0.08
CA PRO A 208 7.87 -22.93 0.96
C PRO A 208 8.80 -22.71 2.15
N VAL A 209 10.05 -22.28 1.90
CA VAL A 209 11.01 -21.96 2.97
C VAL A 209 10.52 -20.79 3.82
N ALA A 210 10.02 -19.70 3.19
CA ALA A 210 9.42 -18.59 3.93
C ALA A 210 8.20 -19.07 4.75
N GLY A 211 7.39 -19.96 4.17
CA GLY A 211 6.28 -20.61 4.87
C GLY A 211 6.72 -21.39 6.10
N PHE A 212 7.79 -22.17 6.00
CA PHE A 212 8.37 -22.89 7.15
C PHE A 212 8.93 -21.91 8.20
N CYS A 213 9.70 -20.92 7.77
CA CYS A 213 10.31 -19.92 8.66
C CYS A 213 9.22 -19.09 9.40
N SER A 214 8.07 -18.88 8.80
CA SER A 214 6.97 -18.09 9.41
C SER A 214 6.40 -18.74 10.69
N HIS A 215 6.55 -20.06 10.85
CA HIS A 215 6.09 -20.80 12.03
C HIS A 215 7.13 -20.80 13.19
N ILE A 216 8.36 -20.37 12.93
CA ILE A 216 9.43 -20.34 13.93
C ILE A 216 9.61 -18.90 14.43
N PRO A 217 9.36 -18.62 15.74
CA PRO A 217 9.37 -17.24 16.27
C PRO A 217 10.62 -16.43 15.94
N LEU A 218 11.79 -17.07 15.96
CA LEU A 218 13.08 -16.43 15.65
C LEU A 218 13.24 -16.13 14.14
N LEU A 219 12.71 -16.98 13.27
CA LEU A 219 12.89 -16.89 11.82
C LEU A 219 11.79 -16.05 11.11
N ARG A 220 10.61 -15.95 11.71
CA ARG A 220 9.48 -15.23 11.12
C ARG A 220 9.73 -13.73 10.87
N SER A 221 10.68 -13.15 11.61
CA SER A 221 11.07 -11.74 11.53
C SER A 221 12.20 -11.46 10.53
N ILE A 222 12.79 -12.52 9.93
CA ILE A 222 13.84 -12.36 8.92
C ILE A 222 13.26 -11.58 7.74
N LYS A 223 13.94 -10.49 7.40
CA LYS A 223 13.55 -9.62 6.29
C LYS A 223 14.27 -10.00 5.00
N ILE A 224 13.50 -10.07 3.91
CA ILE A 224 13.97 -10.40 2.56
C ILE A 224 13.80 -9.17 1.67
N PRO A 225 14.83 -8.73 0.93
CA PRO A 225 14.69 -7.63 -0.02
C PRO A 225 13.67 -7.97 -1.09
N MET A 226 12.69 -7.09 -1.32
CA MET A 226 11.66 -7.35 -2.34
C MET A 226 12.23 -7.50 -3.75
N ARG A 227 13.35 -6.83 -4.05
CA ARG A 227 14.08 -6.98 -5.34
C ARG A 227 14.63 -8.39 -5.59
N VAL A 228 14.79 -9.22 -4.54
CA VAL A 228 15.25 -10.62 -4.65
C VAL A 228 14.04 -11.58 -4.62
N ALA A 229 12.96 -11.20 -3.94
CA ALA A 229 11.75 -12.01 -3.85
C ALA A 229 10.89 -11.94 -5.12
N SER A 230 10.93 -10.81 -5.83
CA SER A 230 10.00 -10.51 -6.93
C SER A 230 10.70 -9.80 -8.11
N LYS A 231 9.99 -9.62 -9.22
CA LYS A 231 10.51 -8.97 -10.44
C LYS A 231 10.54 -7.44 -10.33
N MET A 232 11.00 -6.86 -9.21
CA MET A 232 11.08 -5.40 -9.03
C MET A 232 11.81 -4.68 -10.16
N TYR A 233 12.72 -5.36 -10.87
CA TYR A 233 13.43 -4.82 -12.04
C TYR A 233 12.53 -4.53 -13.25
N THR A 234 11.25 -4.91 -13.19
CA THR A 234 10.23 -4.62 -14.21
C THR A 234 9.12 -3.69 -13.71
N LEU A 235 9.31 -3.05 -12.55
CA LEU A 235 8.32 -2.18 -11.93
C LEU A 235 7.89 -1.02 -12.82
N VAL A 236 8.84 -0.40 -13.51
CA VAL A 236 8.61 0.65 -14.51
C VAL A 236 9.39 0.32 -15.79
N ASN A 237 8.91 0.82 -16.93
CA ASN A 237 9.54 0.53 -18.22
C ASN A 237 10.72 1.47 -18.54
N ASN A 238 10.75 2.65 -17.94
CA ASN A 238 11.86 3.61 -18.08
C ASN A 238 13.01 3.21 -17.15
N GLU A 239 14.21 2.96 -17.69
CA GLU A 239 15.38 2.49 -16.95
C GLU A 239 15.93 3.51 -15.95
N ASP A 240 15.90 4.81 -16.26
CA ASP A 240 16.37 5.83 -15.33
C ASP A 240 15.38 6.04 -14.18
N ALA A 241 14.07 5.98 -14.46
CA ALA A 241 13.05 5.92 -13.45
C ALA A 241 13.25 4.68 -12.54
N LEU A 242 13.51 3.51 -13.13
CA LEU A 242 13.71 2.28 -12.38
C LEU A 242 14.83 2.40 -11.35
N LYS A 243 15.96 3.03 -11.68
CA LYS A 243 17.07 3.27 -10.74
C LYS A 243 16.61 4.12 -9.56
N VAL A 244 15.81 5.17 -9.82
CA VAL A 244 15.26 6.04 -8.78
C VAL A 244 14.27 5.27 -7.89
N PHE A 245 13.34 4.51 -8.49
CA PHE A 245 12.37 3.70 -7.75
C PHE A 245 13.06 2.66 -6.86
N LEU A 246 14.00 1.88 -7.40
CA LEU A 246 14.72 0.84 -6.65
C LEU A 246 15.60 1.39 -5.51
N SER A 247 15.96 2.66 -5.54
CA SER A 247 16.71 3.32 -4.45
C SER A 247 15.82 3.76 -3.28
N ASP A 248 14.49 3.83 -3.48
CA ASP A 248 13.53 4.24 -2.47
C ASP A 248 13.22 3.10 -1.50
N LYS A 249 13.77 3.19 -0.28
CA LYS A 249 13.57 2.20 0.78
C LYS A 249 12.16 2.21 1.37
N SER A 250 11.38 3.26 1.14
CA SER A 250 9.98 3.33 1.57
C SER A 250 9.02 2.63 0.59
N SER A 251 9.52 2.16 -0.55
CA SER A 251 8.74 1.47 -1.59
C SER A 251 9.50 0.27 -2.17
N SER A 252 9.98 0.34 -3.42
CA SER A 252 10.57 -0.80 -4.14
C SER A 252 11.94 -1.25 -3.62
N GLY A 253 12.66 -0.41 -2.89
CA GLY A 253 13.88 -0.76 -2.16
C GLY A 253 13.64 -1.43 -0.80
N ASN A 254 12.40 -1.71 -0.43
CA ASN A 254 11.99 -2.21 0.88
C ASN A 254 12.29 -3.70 1.08
N TRP A 255 12.19 -4.12 2.35
CA TRP A 255 12.39 -5.48 2.81
C TRP A 255 11.16 -5.95 3.58
N MET A 256 10.65 -7.15 3.28
CA MET A 256 9.50 -7.72 3.96
C MET A 256 9.87 -8.98 4.74
N SER A 257 9.18 -9.21 5.87
CA SER A 257 9.43 -10.38 6.71
C SER A 257 8.97 -11.67 6.03
N THR A 258 9.60 -12.79 6.41
CA THR A 258 9.14 -14.12 5.98
C THR A 258 7.70 -14.39 6.39
N LEU A 259 7.27 -13.86 7.55
CA LEU A 259 5.88 -13.96 8.00
C LEU A 259 4.92 -13.26 7.04
N PHE A 260 5.20 -12.00 6.66
CA PHE A 260 4.38 -11.28 5.70
C PHE A 260 4.28 -12.01 4.36
N LEU A 261 5.43 -12.44 3.83
CA LEU A 261 5.49 -13.13 2.54
C LEU A 261 4.70 -14.45 2.57
N ALA A 262 4.83 -15.22 3.64
CA ALA A 262 4.09 -16.47 3.81
C ALA A 262 2.58 -16.25 3.91
N ASP A 263 2.16 -15.23 4.65
CA ASP A 263 0.75 -14.86 4.81
C ASP A 263 0.15 -14.36 3.49
N TYR A 264 0.86 -13.47 2.78
CA TYR A 264 0.44 -12.97 1.47
C TYR A 264 0.25 -14.09 0.43
N MET A 265 1.18 -15.06 0.39
CA MET A 265 1.13 -16.16 -0.59
C MET A 265 0.00 -17.16 -0.33
N LYS A 266 -0.56 -17.20 0.87
CA LYS A 266 -1.59 -18.18 1.29
C LYS A 266 -2.93 -17.54 1.62
N TYR A 267 -3.02 -16.22 1.57
CA TYR A 267 -4.24 -15.53 1.98
C TYR A 267 -5.44 -15.99 1.15
N SER A 268 -6.52 -16.36 1.84
CA SER A 268 -7.79 -16.74 1.21
C SER A 268 -8.84 -15.66 1.48
N PRO A 269 -9.61 -15.25 0.45
CA PRO A 269 -10.66 -14.25 0.62
C PRO A 269 -11.81 -14.77 1.49
N ALA A 270 -12.55 -13.85 2.11
CA ALA A 270 -13.76 -14.20 2.86
C ALA A 270 -14.88 -14.72 1.93
N ILE A 271 -14.88 -14.32 0.66
CA ILE A 271 -15.78 -14.81 -0.38
C ILE A 271 -14.90 -15.19 -1.57
N GLU A 272 -14.97 -16.44 -2.01
CA GLU A 272 -14.27 -16.86 -3.23
C GLU A 272 -14.88 -16.18 -4.47
N PRO A 273 -14.09 -15.93 -5.53
CA PRO A 273 -14.53 -15.12 -6.68
C PRO A 273 -15.78 -15.69 -7.38
N GLU A 274 -15.97 -17.00 -7.40
CA GLU A 274 -17.16 -17.65 -7.97
C GLU A 274 -18.46 -17.29 -7.23
N ASN A 275 -18.34 -16.89 -5.96
CA ASN A 275 -19.45 -16.53 -5.08
C ASN A 275 -19.59 -15.04 -4.82
N PHE A 276 -18.71 -14.22 -5.41
CA PHE A 276 -18.67 -12.78 -5.15
C PHE A 276 -19.83 -12.06 -5.86
N THR A 277 -20.67 -11.35 -5.07
CA THR A 277 -21.88 -10.64 -5.56
C THR A 277 -21.98 -9.19 -5.09
N LEU A 278 -20.94 -8.65 -4.41
CA LEU A 278 -21.08 -7.42 -3.63
C LEU A 278 -21.05 -6.14 -4.47
N CYS A 279 -20.14 -6.05 -5.44
CA CYS A 279 -19.98 -4.84 -6.24
C CYS A 279 -19.32 -5.14 -7.59
N PRO A 280 -19.46 -4.24 -8.59
CA PRO A 280 -18.80 -4.38 -9.87
C PRO A 280 -17.28 -4.23 -9.75
N VAL A 281 -16.55 -4.77 -10.75
CA VAL A 281 -15.09 -4.80 -10.81
C VAL A 281 -14.61 -4.20 -12.14
N LEU A 282 -13.62 -3.30 -12.06
CA LEU A 282 -12.87 -2.78 -13.19
C LEU A 282 -11.43 -3.28 -13.12
N LEU A 283 -10.93 -3.87 -14.19
CA LEU A 283 -9.50 -4.13 -14.39
C LEU A 283 -8.94 -3.08 -15.36
N THR A 284 -7.97 -2.29 -14.90
CA THR A 284 -7.19 -1.38 -15.73
C THR A 284 -5.82 -2.01 -15.99
N GLN A 285 -5.73 -2.84 -17.04
CA GLN A 285 -4.55 -3.65 -17.32
C GLN A 285 -3.51 -2.89 -18.16
N PRO A 286 -2.28 -2.68 -17.66
CA PRO A 286 -1.24 -2.09 -18.48
C PRO A 286 -0.85 -3.01 -19.65
N ALA A 287 -0.83 -2.47 -20.87
CA ALA A 287 -0.59 -3.27 -22.08
C ALA A 287 0.87 -3.71 -22.23
N GLN A 288 1.82 -2.98 -21.63
CA GLN A 288 3.25 -3.32 -21.66
C GLN A 288 3.79 -3.67 -20.27
N ASP A 289 2.94 -4.29 -19.44
CA ASP A 289 3.34 -4.81 -18.14
C ASP A 289 4.23 -6.05 -18.29
N ARG A 290 5.54 -5.84 -18.07
CA ARG A 290 6.55 -6.91 -18.15
C ARG A 290 6.57 -7.81 -16.90
N TRP A 291 5.89 -7.40 -15.83
CA TRP A 291 5.80 -8.17 -14.58
C TRP A 291 4.56 -9.06 -14.57
N SER A 292 3.40 -8.46 -14.78
CA SER A 292 2.11 -9.13 -14.64
C SER A 292 1.18 -8.82 -15.83
N PRO A 293 1.46 -9.43 -17.01
CA PRO A 293 0.61 -9.31 -18.17
C PRO A 293 -0.80 -9.89 -17.87
N LEU A 294 -1.77 -9.57 -18.74
CA LEU A 294 -3.19 -9.89 -18.56
C LEU A 294 -3.47 -11.36 -18.21
N GLU A 295 -2.69 -12.28 -18.78
CA GLU A 295 -2.83 -13.72 -18.53
C GLU A 295 -2.72 -14.11 -17.05
N LEU A 296 -2.09 -13.26 -16.22
CA LEU A 296 -1.98 -13.52 -14.78
C LEU A 296 -3.19 -13.05 -13.98
N SER A 297 -3.96 -12.09 -14.51
CA SER A 297 -5.23 -11.66 -13.93
C SER A 297 -6.42 -12.51 -14.39
N GLN A 298 -6.35 -13.10 -15.60
CA GLN A 298 -7.43 -13.89 -16.20
C GLN A 298 -7.97 -15.01 -15.29
N PRO A 299 -7.12 -15.87 -14.68
CA PRO A 299 -7.63 -16.97 -13.86
C PRO A 299 -8.45 -16.54 -12.65
N PHE A 300 -8.30 -15.29 -12.23
CA PHE A 300 -9.10 -14.70 -11.17
C PHE A 300 -10.36 -14.02 -11.71
N ILE A 301 -10.24 -13.13 -12.71
CA ILE A 301 -11.38 -12.33 -13.20
C ILE A 301 -12.43 -13.19 -13.90
N GLU A 302 -12.03 -14.27 -14.58
CA GLU A 302 -12.95 -15.20 -15.24
C GLU A 302 -13.88 -15.94 -14.26
N LYS A 303 -13.50 -16.01 -12.97
CA LYS A 303 -14.31 -16.59 -11.90
C LYS A 303 -15.35 -15.62 -11.34
N LEU A 304 -15.22 -14.32 -11.59
CA LEU A 304 -16.17 -13.30 -11.16
C LEU A 304 -17.43 -13.26 -12.04
N THR A 305 -18.17 -14.37 -12.07
CA THR A 305 -19.32 -14.56 -12.99
C THR A 305 -20.62 -13.90 -12.50
N ARG A 306 -20.66 -13.45 -11.24
CA ARG A 306 -21.90 -12.96 -10.60
C ARG A 306 -21.94 -11.44 -10.43
N VAL A 307 -20.92 -10.74 -10.91
CA VAL A 307 -20.84 -9.27 -10.91
C VAL A 307 -20.39 -8.78 -12.29
N LYS A 308 -20.68 -7.51 -12.58
CA LYS A 308 -20.16 -6.88 -13.81
C LYS A 308 -18.64 -6.73 -13.71
N VAL A 309 -17.91 -7.27 -14.66
CA VAL A 309 -16.46 -7.09 -14.81
C VAL A 309 -16.20 -6.33 -16.12
N LYS A 310 -15.45 -5.23 -16.02
CA LYS A 310 -14.97 -4.44 -17.18
C LYS A 310 -13.44 -4.51 -17.22
N VAL A 311 -12.89 -4.72 -18.41
CA VAL A 311 -11.45 -4.70 -18.65
C VAL A 311 -11.10 -3.54 -19.58
N VAL A 312 -10.15 -2.71 -19.18
CA VAL A 312 -9.63 -1.61 -20.00
C VAL A 312 -8.11 -1.80 -20.12
N MET A 313 -7.64 -1.95 -21.36
CA MET A 313 -6.21 -2.01 -21.64
C MET A 313 -5.63 -0.61 -21.67
N LEU A 314 -4.51 -0.40 -20.97
CA LEU A 314 -3.81 0.87 -20.90
C LEU A 314 -2.62 0.84 -21.88
N GLU A 315 -2.77 1.53 -22.99
CA GLU A 315 -1.76 1.56 -24.04
C GLU A 315 -0.42 2.11 -23.53
N ASN A 316 0.68 1.50 -23.95
CA ASN A 316 2.04 1.89 -23.61
C ASN A 316 2.40 1.89 -22.10
N ALA A 317 1.50 1.45 -21.21
CA ALA A 317 1.69 1.49 -19.78
C ALA A 317 2.51 0.29 -19.25
N GLY A 318 3.47 0.55 -18.38
CA GLY A 318 4.19 -0.45 -17.59
C GLY A 318 3.46 -0.81 -16.29
N HIS A 319 4.06 -1.70 -15.46
CA HIS A 319 3.44 -2.19 -14.22
C HIS A 319 3.08 -1.05 -13.25
N TYR A 320 4.00 -0.15 -12.94
CA TYR A 320 3.68 1.18 -12.41
C TYR A 320 3.77 2.17 -13.58
N PRO A 321 2.64 2.69 -14.06
CA PRO A 321 2.63 3.44 -15.31
C PRO A 321 3.25 4.83 -15.14
N LEU A 322 4.08 5.19 -16.10
CA LEU A 322 4.65 6.52 -16.24
C LEU A 322 4.28 7.12 -17.61
N GLU A 323 3.66 6.31 -18.47
CA GLU A 323 3.55 6.55 -19.91
C GLU A 323 2.15 7.02 -20.32
N MET A 324 2.13 7.90 -21.33
CA MET A 324 0.92 8.27 -22.05
C MET A 324 0.76 7.37 -23.31
N PRO A 325 -0.45 7.06 -23.75
CA PRO A 325 -1.74 7.55 -23.26
C PRO A 325 -2.28 6.76 -22.07
N GLY A 326 -1.62 5.67 -21.63
CA GLY A 326 -2.12 4.74 -20.63
C GLY A 326 -2.53 5.40 -19.30
N LEU A 327 -1.76 6.37 -18.80
CA LEU A 327 -2.12 7.14 -17.60
C LEU A 327 -3.47 7.86 -17.78
N LYS A 328 -3.70 8.48 -18.94
CA LYS A 328 -4.97 9.18 -19.20
C LYS A 328 -6.13 8.22 -19.42
N GLN A 329 -5.88 7.08 -20.05
CA GLN A 329 -6.87 6.01 -20.20
C GLN A 329 -7.27 5.45 -18.83
N MET A 330 -6.32 5.26 -17.91
CA MET A 330 -6.59 4.83 -16.53
C MET A 330 -7.46 5.85 -15.79
N GLU A 331 -7.08 7.12 -15.82
CA GLU A 331 -7.85 8.21 -15.22
C GLU A 331 -9.29 8.24 -15.73
N ASN A 332 -9.48 8.15 -17.05
CA ASN A 332 -10.81 8.14 -17.67
C ASN A 332 -11.62 6.91 -17.27
N ALA A 333 -11.00 5.70 -17.35
CA ALA A 333 -11.69 4.46 -17.03
C ALA A 333 -12.19 4.42 -15.57
N ILE A 334 -11.40 4.95 -14.63
CA ILE A 334 -11.79 5.02 -13.22
C ILE A 334 -12.92 6.03 -13.01
N ALA A 335 -12.85 7.19 -13.66
CA ALA A 335 -13.90 8.19 -13.56
C ALA A 335 -15.22 7.69 -14.14
N ASP A 336 -15.20 7.10 -15.35
CA ASP A 336 -16.40 6.52 -15.98
C ASP A 336 -17.00 5.42 -15.08
N PHE A 337 -16.18 4.59 -14.46
CA PHE A 337 -16.60 3.56 -13.52
C PHE A 337 -17.27 4.16 -12.26
N ALA A 338 -16.68 5.25 -11.72
CA ALA A 338 -17.26 5.95 -10.59
C ALA A 338 -18.62 6.58 -10.93
N GLU A 339 -18.75 7.16 -12.13
CA GLU A 339 -20.02 7.72 -12.62
C GLU A 339 -21.09 6.62 -12.78
N GLU A 340 -20.74 5.44 -13.31
CA GLU A 340 -21.65 4.28 -13.39
C GLU A 340 -22.17 3.88 -12.00
N ILE A 341 -21.28 3.83 -10.98
CA ILE A 341 -21.66 3.49 -9.60
C ILE A 341 -22.64 4.51 -9.04
N VAL A 342 -22.33 5.81 -9.17
CA VAL A 342 -23.22 6.89 -8.70
C VAL A 342 -24.58 6.85 -9.40
N GLY A 343 -24.60 6.63 -10.72
CA GLY A 343 -25.81 6.51 -11.50
C GLY A 343 -26.71 5.33 -11.09
N ASN A 344 -26.12 4.22 -10.65
CA ASN A 344 -26.87 3.05 -10.19
C ASN A 344 -27.45 3.22 -8.77
N ILE A 345 -26.81 4.01 -7.91
CA ILE A 345 -27.31 4.28 -6.54
C ILE A 345 -28.48 5.27 -6.54
N LYS A 346 -28.55 6.14 -7.54
CA LYS A 346 -29.64 7.13 -7.69
C LYS A 346 -30.92 6.57 -8.32
N LYS A 347 -30.89 5.36 -8.84
CA LYS A 347 -32.05 4.63 -9.39
C LYS A 347 -32.69 3.74 -8.33
#